data_bd844501fe7619a690b7ee03a7841d7e
#
_entry.id   bd844501fe7619a690b7ee03a7841d7e
#
_cell.length_a   1.000
_cell.length_b   1.000
_cell.length_c   1.000
_cell.angle_alpha   90.00
_cell.angle_beta   90.00
_cell.angle_gamma   90.00
#
_symmetry.space_group_name_H-M   'P 1'
#
loop_
_entity.id
_entity.type
_entity.pdbx_description
1 polymer ?
#
loop_
_entity_poly.entity_id
_entity_poly.type
_entity_poly.pdbx_seq_one_letter_code
_entity_poly.pdbx_strand_id
1 'polypeptide(L)'
;LPQDAKVIGSNIYGNYLIDLIDESSNLYKLDVDLVVFLIDGDELKKTNDLENIFNGVESFLGKKKCLLFLSTISINPPYIDTFLNISNKFEFNTNSKILNFCEINPSAFVLDIHKIIKSTGSKKCLDNKFWYLGKIKYTPLFFREVVKEIVSVFHTINKTNKKVLVLDLDNTIWGGIVGEDGDNIQISNEGTGKIYSEIQQNIKYVKDTGVLLAINSKNNYNDAIRGLNHKNSILN
;
A
#
# COMPACT_ATOMS: atom_id res chain seq x y z
N LEU A 1 -5.37 -8.51 10.97
CA LEU A 1 -6.52 -7.92 11.64
C LEU A 1 -6.40 -8.19 13.14
N PRO A 2 -6.88 -7.31 14.04
CA PRO A 2 -7.07 -7.62 15.45
C PRO A 2 -7.82 -8.94 15.61
N GLN A 3 -7.57 -9.70 16.68
CA GLN A 3 -8.22 -11.01 16.91
C GLN A 3 -9.75 -10.91 16.94
N ASP A 4 -10.29 -9.73 17.19
CA ASP A 4 -11.72 -9.44 17.33
C ASP A 4 -12.34 -8.79 16.08
N ALA A 5 -11.58 -8.66 14.97
CA ALA A 5 -12.06 -8.01 13.77
C ALA A 5 -13.17 -8.84 13.12
N LYS A 6 -14.36 -8.26 13.01
CA LYS A 6 -15.49 -8.85 12.30
C LYS A 6 -15.54 -8.30 10.87
N VAL A 7 -15.45 -9.20 9.90
CA VAL A 7 -15.60 -8.84 8.47
C VAL A 7 -17.04 -9.12 8.05
N ILE A 8 -17.66 -8.11 7.45
CA ILE A 8 -19.02 -8.20 6.92
C ILE A 8 -18.94 -7.89 5.43
N GLY A 9 -19.36 -8.81 4.60
CA GLY A 9 -19.44 -8.61 3.15
C GLY A 9 -20.81 -8.09 2.72
N SER A 10 -20.87 -7.43 1.54
CA SER A 10 -22.13 -7.14 0.88
C SER A 10 -22.85 -8.44 0.55
N ASN A 11 -24.16 -8.47 0.76
CA ASN A 11 -24.97 -9.68 0.53
C ASN A 11 -25.20 -9.97 -0.96
N ILE A 12 -24.92 -9.01 -1.85
CA ILE A 12 -25.18 -9.15 -3.28
C ILE A 12 -23.93 -8.71 -4.05
N TYR A 13 -23.35 -9.65 -4.79
CA TYR A 13 -22.20 -9.38 -5.65
C TYR A 13 -22.55 -8.32 -6.71
N GLY A 14 -21.71 -7.30 -6.83
CA GLY A 14 -21.87 -6.22 -7.82
C GLY A 14 -22.80 -5.07 -7.41
N ASN A 15 -23.48 -5.15 -6.27
CA ASN A 15 -24.45 -4.10 -5.84
C ASN A 15 -23.85 -3.04 -4.89
N TYR A 16 -22.54 -2.92 -4.81
CA TYR A 16 -21.88 -1.96 -3.91
C TYR A 16 -22.36 -0.51 -4.13
N LEU A 17 -22.73 -0.13 -5.35
CA LEU A 17 -23.24 1.20 -5.64
C LEU A 17 -24.62 1.42 -4.99
N ILE A 18 -25.50 0.41 -5.00
CA ILE A 18 -26.79 0.47 -4.31
C ILE A 18 -26.57 0.57 -2.80
N ASP A 19 -25.67 -0.22 -2.24
CA ASP A 19 -25.35 -0.15 -0.80
C ASP A 19 -24.82 1.24 -0.40
N LEU A 20 -24.14 1.96 -1.29
CA LEU A 20 -23.68 3.33 -1.07
C LEU A 20 -24.78 4.39 -1.14
N ILE A 21 -25.76 4.22 -2.02
CA ILE A 21 -26.79 5.23 -2.30
C ILE A 21 -28.01 5.03 -1.40
N ASP A 22 -28.38 3.78 -1.13
CA ASP A 22 -29.55 3.43 -0.34
C ASP A 22 -29.24 3.49 1.18
N GLU A 23 -29.72 4.55 1.83
CA GLU A 23 -29.58 4.73 3.28
C GLU A 23 -30.26 3.62 4.12
N SER A 24 -31.17 2.86 3.52
CA SER A 24 -31.79 1.70 4.17
C SER A 24 -30.93 0.45 4.11
N SER A 25 -29.83 0.48 3.38
CA SER A 25 -28.91 -0.64 3.20
C SER A 25 -28.26 -1.08 4.53
N ASN A 26 -27.73 -2.30 4.53
CA ASN A 26 -27.01 -2.81 5.69
C ASN A 26 -25.75 -2.01 6.00
N LEU A 27 -25.11 -1.39 4.99
CA LEU A 27 -23.93 -0.57 5.16
C LEU A 27 -24.21 0.62 6.10
N TYR A 28 -25.37 1.28 5.95
CA TYR A 28 -25.77 2.39 6.82
C TYR A 28 -26.25 1.97 8.20
N LYS A 29 -26.78 0.76 8.35
CA LYS A 29 -27.27 0.23 9.64
C LYS A 29 -26.13 -0.25 10.56
N LEU A 30 -25.01 -0.62 9.99
CA LEU A 30 -23.86 -1.11 10.73
C LEU A 30 -23.03 0.04 11.29
N ASP A 31 -22.48 -0.18 12.48
CA ASP A 31 -21.39 0.65 13.01
C ASP A 31 -20.08 0.00 12.57
N VAL A 32 -19.36 0.69 11.66
CA VAL A 32 -18.16 0.16 11.01
C VAL A 32 -17.00 1.13 11.18
N ASP A 33 -15.84 0.61 11.57
CA ASP A 33 -14.61 1.38 11.70
C ASP A 33 -13.95 1.62 10.33
N LEU A 34 -14.16 0.67 9.41
CA LEU A 34 -13.48 0.65 8.13
C LEU A 34 -14.35 0.01 7.05
N VAL A 35 -14.38 0.64 5.88
CA VAL A 35 -15.07 0.14 4.68
C VAL A 35 -14.05 -0.02 3.55
N VAL A 36 -14.16 -1.12 2.80
CA VAL A 36 -13.31 -1.38 1.63
C VAL A 36 -14.19 -1.56 0.41
N PHE A 37 -14.00 -0.67 -0.58
CA PHE A 37 -14.62 -0.79 -1.88
C PHE A 37 -13.63 -1.32 -2.90
N LEU A 38 -13.86 -2.55 -3.35
CA LEU A 38 -13.13 -3.14 -4.47
C LEU A 38 -13.93 -2.89 -5.74
N ILE A 39 -13.50 -1.90 -6.53
CA ILE A 39 -14.18 -1.52 -7.77
C ILE A 39 -13.88 -2.55 -8.86
N ASP A 40 -14.93 -3.11 -9.47
CA ASP A 40 -14.78 -3.94 -10.65
C ASP A 40 -14.59 -3.06 -11.89
N GLY A 41 -13.35 -3.02 -12.41
CA GLY A 41 -13.00 -2.20 -13.56
C GLY A 41 -13.66 -2.64 -14.86
N ASP A 42 -13.94 -3.94 -15.01
CA ASP A 42 -14.59 -4.49 -16.20
C ASP A 42 -16.09 -4.09 -16.23
N GLU A 43 -16.75 -4.04 -15.06
CA GLU A 43 -18.12 -3.56 -14.95
C GLU A 43 -18.19 -2.04 -15.09
N LEU A 44 -17.32 -1.31 -14.39
CA LEU A 44 -17.25 0.15 -14.46
C LEU A 44 -17.03 0.65 -15.90
N LYS A 45 -16.24 -0.07 -16.71
CA LYS A 45 -16.02 0.27 -18.12
C LYS A 45 -17.31 0.22 -18.94
N LYS A 46 -18.26 -0.65 -18.58
CA LYS A 46 -19.55 -0.78 -19.26
C LYS A 46 -20.55 0.28 -18.82
N THR A 47 -20.62 0.54 -17.50
CA THR A 47 -21.63 1.40 -16.90
C THR A 47 -21.22 2.87 -16.89
N ASN A 48 -19.90 3.16 -16.83
CA ASN A 48 -19.33 4.50 -16.64
C ASN A 48 -19.78 5.21 -15.35
N ASP A 49 -20.06 4.46 -14.29
CA ASP A 49 -20.67 4.95 -13.05
C ASP A 49 -19.70 5.54 -12.03
N LEU A 50 -18.47 5.91 -12.42
CA LEU A 50 -17.45 6.41 -11.48
C LEU A 50 -17.90 7.62 -10.68
N GLU A 51 -18.58 8.57 -11.32
CA GLU A 51 -19.09 9.78 -10.65
C GLU A 51 -20.19 9.42 -9.63
N ASN A 52 -21.04 8.43 -9.94
CA ASN A 52 -22.04 7.93 -9.00
C ASN A 52 -21.39 7.26 -7.78
N ILE A 53 -20.26 6.55 -7.97
CA ILE A 53 -19.48 5.99 -6.87
C ILE A 53 -18.93 7.12 -5.99
N PHE A 54 -18.34 8.15 -6.56
CA PHE A 54 -17.78 9.27 -5.80
C PHE A 54 -18.86 10.00 -5.00
N ASN A 55 -19.98 10.34 -5.64
CA ASN A 55 -21.12 10.98 -4.96
C ASN A 55 -21.67 10.11 -3.83
N GLY A 56 -21.76 8.79 -4.05
CA GLY A 56 -22.18 7.84 -3.03
C GLY A 56 -21.21 7.77 -1.84
N VAL A 57 -19.91 7.75 -2.12
CA VAL A 57 -18.85 7.74 -1.09
C VAL A 57 -18.89 9.04 -0.27
N GLU A 58 -19.00 10.20 -0.91
CA GLU A 58 -19.11 11.48 -0.21
C GLU A 58 -20.36 11.56 0.68
N SER A 59 -21.51 11.14 0.15
CA SER A 59 -22.75 11.09 0.93
C SER A 59 -22.61 10.14 2.13
N PHE A 60 -22.01 8.98 1.94
CA PHE A 60 -21.78 8.00 3.01
C PHE A 60 -20.84 8.54 4.08
N LEU A 61 -19.68 9.08 3.71
CA LEU A 61 -18.69 9.66 4.63
C LEU A 61 -19.22 10.90 5.36
N GLY A 62 -20.16 11.64 4.76
CA GLY A 62 -20.86 12.74 5.41
C GLY A 62 -21.79 12.28 6.56
N LYS A 63 -22.21 11.00 6.58
CA LYS A 63 -23.12 10.42 7.57
C LYS A 63 -22.45 9.45 8.54
N LYS A 64 -21.35 8.83 8.13
CA LYS A 64 -20.62 7.81 8.89
C LYS A 64 -19.18 8.22 9.14
N LYS A 65 -18.75 8.11 10.39
CA LYS A 65 -17.34 8.32 10.78
C LYS A 65 -16.58 7.01 10.69
N CYS A 66 -16.04 6.70 9.53
CA CYS A 66 -15.21 5.52 9.32
C CYS A 66 -14.09 5.83 8.34
N LEU A 67 -13.10 4.95 8.25
CA LEU A 67 -12.09 4.99 7.20
C LEU A 67 -12.64 4.26 5.98
N LEU A 68 -12.43 4.80 4.79
CA LEU A 68 -12.86 4.17 3.56
C LEU A 68 -11.66 3.93 2.64
N PHE A 69 -11.50 2.71 2.18
CA PHE A 69 -10.53 2.34 1.16
C PHE A 69 -11.23 2.16 -0.18
N LEU A 70 -10.82 2.94 -1.15
CA LEU A 70 -11.31 2.87 -2.52
C LEU A 70 -10.22 2.27 -3.41
N SER A 71 -10.50 1.14 -4.04
CA SER A 71 -9.49 0.48 -4.86
C SER A 71 -9.28 1.22 -6.18
N THR A 72 -8.05 1.23 -6.67
CA THR A 72 -7.81 1.42 -8.11
C THR A 72 -8.48 0.29 -8.87
N ILE A 73 -8.71 0.47 -10.17
CA ILE A 73 -9.26 -0.58 -11.03
C ILE A 73 -8.16 -1.29 -11.79
N SER A 74 -8.41 -2.55 -12.11
CA SER A 74 -7.65 -3.32 -13.08
C SER A 74 -8.62 -3.97 -14.03
N ILE A 75 -8.43 -3.79 -15.32
CA ILE A 75 -9.27 -4.35 -16.38
C ILE A 75 -8.59 -5.61 -16.94
N ASN A 76 -9.37 -6.65 -17.20
CA ASN A 76 -8.84 -7.80 -17.92
C ASN A 76 -8.48 -7.39 -19.34
N PRO A 77 -7.22 -7.61 -19.79
CA PRO A 77 -6.86 -7.30 -21.15
C PRO A 77 -7.69 -8.16 -22.13
N PRO A 78 -8.06 -7.61 -23.29
CA PRO A 78 -8.64 -8.43 -24.34
C PRO A 78 -7.65 -9.53 -24.76
N TYR A 79 -8.18 -10.64 -25.28
CA TYR A 79 -7.36 -11.82 -25.62
C TYR A 79 -6.23 -11.49 -26.62
N ILE A 80 -6.41 -10.44 -27.42
CA ILE A 80 -5.38 -9.88 -28.29
C ILE A 80 -5.10 -8.48 -27.81
N ASP A 81 -3.97 -8.30 -27.12
CA ASP A 81 -3.50 -6.99 -26.68
C ASP A 81 -2.76 -6.31 -27.83
N THR A 82 -3.23 -5.14 -28.21
CA THR A 82 -2.59 -4.31 -29.23
C THR A 82 -2.01 -3.06 -28.63
N PHE A 83 -0.97 -2.50 -29.22
CA PHE A 83 -0.31 -1.25 -28.79
C PHE A 83 -1.28 -0.06 -28.66
N LEU A 84 -2.45 -0.12 -29.28
CA LEU A 84 -3.48 0.91 -29.26
C LEU A 84 -4.60 0.61 -28.25
N ASN A 85 -4.31 -0.11 -27.18
CA ASN A 85 -5.34 -0.60 -26.26
C ASN A 85 -6.06 0.54 -25.54
N ILE A 86 -7.29 0.82 -25.97
CA ILE A 86 -8.19 1.82 -25.37
C ILE A 86 -8.51 1.46 -23.91
N SER A 87 -8.46 0.18 -23.55
CA SER A 87 -8.68 -0.30 -22.19
C SER A 87 -7.65 0.25 -21.22
N ASN A 88 -6.38 0.30 -21.60
CA ASN A 88 -5.32 0.85 -20.77
C ASN A 88 -5.51 2.35 -20.55
N LYS A 89 -5.98 3.10 -21.56
CA LYS A 89 -6.29 4.52 -21.41
C LYS A 89 -7.45 4.75 -20.44
N PHE A 90 -8.50 3.95 -20.53
CA PHE A 90 -9.63 4.04 -19.59
C PHE A 90 -9.19 3.73 -18.17
N GLU A 91 -8.44 2.65 -17.95
CA GLU A 91 -7.91 2.24 -16.66
C GLU A 91 -7.03 3.34 -16.05
N PHE A 92 -6.09 3.88 -16.83
CA PHE A 92 -5.20 4.96 -16.40
C PHE A 92 -5.98 6.22 -15.99
N ASN A 93 -6.91 6.68 -16.84
CA ASN A 93 -7.71 7.87 -16.55
C ASN A 93 -8.61 7.68 -15.33
N THR A 94 -9.21 6.51 -15.18
CA THR A 94 -10.07 6.17 -14.05
C THR A 94 -9.26 6.14 -12.76
N ASN A 95 -8.09 5.49 -12.77
CA ASN A 95 -7.23 5.42 -11.60
C ASN A 95 -6.71 6.80 -11.19
N SER A 96 -6.39 7.67 -12.15
CA SER A 96 -6.02 9.07 -11.86
C SER A 96 -7.15 9.83 -11.17
N LYS A 97 -8.40 9.64 -11.60
CA LYS A 97 -9.57 10.25 -10.94
C LYS A 97 -9.78 9.71 -9.51
N ILE A 98 -9.59 8.40 -9.30
CA ILE A 98 -9.69 7.78 -7.96
C ILE A 98 -8.62 8.35 -7.02
N LEU A 99 -7.37 8.49 -7.49
CA LEU A 99 -6.28 9.09 -6.73
C LEU A 99 -6.64 10.53 -6.32
N ASN A 100 -7.04 11.36 -7.27
CA ASN A 100 -7.42 12.75 -7.00
C ASN A 100 -8.60 12.85 -6.03
N PHE A 101 -9.59 11.98 -6.18
CA PHE A 101 -10.75 11.93 -5.26
C PHE A 101 -10.31 11.63 -3.82
N CYS A 102 -9.44 10.65 -3.62
CA CYS A 102 -8.95 10.31 -2.29
C CYS A 102 -8.01 11.40 -1.71
N GLU A 103 -7.26 12.12 -2.55
CA GLU A 103 -6.39 13.20 -2.11
C GLU A 103 -7.16 14.36 -1.47
N ILE A 104 -8.34 14.68 -1.99
CA ILE A 104 -9.21 15.75 -1.46
C ILE A 104 -10.12 15.31 -0.32
N ASN A 105 -10.30 13.99 -0.10
CA ASN A 105 -11.17 13.42 0.93
C ASN A 105 -10.37 12.78 2.06
N PRO A 106 -10.20 13.43 3.23
CA PRO A 106 -9.30 12.95 4.31
C PRO A 106 -9.67 11.59 4.92
N SER A 107 -10.92 11.14 4.76
CA SER A 107 -11.38 9.83 5.24
C SER A 107 -11.37 8.74 4.17
N ALA A 108 -10.99 9.08 2.94
CA ALA A 108 -10.88 8.15 1.82
C ALA A 108 -9.40 7.85 1.51
N PHE A 109 -9.06 6.58 1.42
CA PHE A 109 -7.70 6.09 1.17
C PHE A 109 -7.67 5.26 -0.10
N VAL A 110 -6.60 5.39 -0.86
CA VAL A 110 -6.40 4.57 -2.05
C VAL A 110 -5.91 3.18 -1.66
N LEU A 111 -6.59 2.15 -2.17
CA LEU A 111 -6.08 0.79 -2.20
C LEU A 111 -5.50 0.53 -3.60
N ASP A 112 -4.18 0.62 -3.73
CA ASP A 112 -3.49 0.47 -5.00
C ASP A 112 -3.35 -1.01 -5.38
N ILE A 113 -4.30 -1.50 -6.20
CA ILE A 113 -4.32 -2.87 -6.69
C ILE A 113 -3.10 -3.16 -7.58
N HIS A 114 -2.65 -2.18 -8.37
CA HIS A 114 -1.50 -2.38 -9.26
C HIS A 114 -0.20 -2.57 -8.48
N LYS A 115 0.00 -1.83 -7.40
CA LYS A 115 1.13 -2.01 -6.49
C LYS A 115 1.16 -3.44 -5.93
N ILE A 116 -0.01 -3.93 -5.49
CA ILE A 116 -0.16 -5.29 -4.95
C ILE A 116 0.15 -6.34 -6.02
N ILE A 117 -0.44 -6.21 -7.21
CA ILE A 117 -0.20 -7.14 -8.32
C ILE A 117 1.27 -7.12 -8.77
N LYS A 118 1.88 -5.94 -8.84
CA LYS A 118 3.28 -5.77 -9.24
C LYS A 118 4.25 -6.42 -8.26
N SER A 119 4.03 -6.22 -6.96
CA SER A 119 4.91 -6.77 -5.92
C SER A 119 4.78 -8.29 -5.73
N THR A 120 3.57 -8.83 -5.94
CA THR A 120 3.27 -10.26 -5.71
C THR A 120 3.45 -11.09 -6.98
N GLY A 121 3.21 -10.49 -8.12
CA GLY A 121 3.23 -11.13 -9.45
C GLY A 121 1.83 -11.41 -9.99
N SER A 122 1.56 -10.97 -11.22
CA SER A 122 0.23 -11.06 -11.84
C SER A 122 -0.32 -12.48 -11.90
N LYS A 123 0.52 -13.46 -12.30
CA LYS A 123 0.12 -14.88 -12.36
C LYS A 123 -0.29 -15.49 -11.00
N LYS A 124 0.16 -14.89 -9.90
CA LYS A 124 -0.20 -15.33 -8.55
C LYS A 124 -1.45 -14.63 -8.02
N CYS A 125 -1.70 -13.41 -8.49
CA CYS A 125 -2.81 -12.57 -8.05
C CYS A 125 -4.09 -12.79 -8.85
N LEU A 126 -3.99 -13.15 -10.13
CA LEU A 126 -5.11 -13.25 -11.06
C LEU A 126 -5.34 -14.70 -11.45
N ASP A 127 -6.63 -15.09 -11.55
CA ASP A 127 -7.05 -16.43 -11.95
C ASP A 127 -7.97 -16.35 -13.18
N ASN A 128 -7.39 -16.60 -14.35
CA ASN A 128 -8.14 -16.56 -15.60
C ASN A 128 -9.21 -17.65 -15.68
N LYS A 129 -8.97 -18.82 -15.09
CA LYS A 129 -9.94 -19.92 -15.11
C LYS A 129 -11.20 -19.54 -14.34
N PHE A 130 -11.06 -19.06 -13.10
CA PHE A 130 -12.20 -18.66 -12.30
C PHE A 130 -12.85 -17.37 -12.81
N TRP A 131 -12.09 -16.50 -13.48
CA TRP A 131 -12.67 -15.37 -14.19
C TRP A 131 -13.69 -15.79 -15.26
N TYR A 132 -13.34 -16.76 -16.12
CA TYR A 132 -14.26 -17.22 -17.16
C TYR A 132 -15.43 -18.03 -16.60
N LEU A 133 -15.22 -18.81 -15.54
CA LEU A 133 -16.26 -19.65 -14.93
C LEU A 133 -17.24 -18.87 -14.06
N GLY A 134 -16.77 -17.88 -13.30
CA GLY A 134 -17.58 -17.23 -12.27
C GLY A 134 -17.29 -15.76 -12.06
N LYS A 135 -16.55 -15.09 -12.98
CA LYS A 135 -16.13 -13.70 -12.81
C LYS A 135 -15.28 -13.42 -11.57
N ILE A 136 -14.67 -14.47 -11.02
CA ILE A 136 -13.76 -14.36 -9.87
C ILE A 136 -12.35 -14.07 -10.39
N LYS A 137 -11.94 -12.81 -10.32
CA LYS A 137 -10.70 -12.31 -10.90
C LYS A 137 -9.48 -12.59 -10.04
N TYR A 138 -9.64 -12.41 -8.74
CA TYR A 138 -8.52 -12.39 -7.81
C TYR A 138 -8.40 -13.67 -7.01
N THR A 139 -7.15 -14.09 -6.77
CA THR A 139 -6.84 -15.28 -5.97
C THR A 139 -6.93 -14.99 -4.46
N PRO A 140 -7.01 -16.03 -3.60
CA PRO A 140 -6.90 -15.84 -2.15
C PRO A 140 -5.60 -15.17 -1.70
N LEU A 141 -4.50 -15.36 -2.45
CA LEU A 141 -3.22 -14.71 -2.17
C LEU A 141 -3.33 -13.19 -2.36
N PHE A 142 -3.99 -12.73 -3.43
CA PHE A 142 -4.23 -11.30 -3.65
C PHE A 142 -4.98 -10.69 -2.45
N PHE A 143 -6.06 -11.30 -1.99
CA PHE A 143 -6.82 -10.78 -0.84
C PHE A 143 -6.00 -10.76 0.45
N ARG A 144 -5.07 -11.70 0.64
CA ARG A 144 -4.14 -11.66 1.78
C ARG A 144 -3.23 -10.43 1.73
N GLU A 145 -2.72 -10.08 0.57
CA GLU A 145 -1.88 -8.89 0.40
C GLU A 145 -2.70 -7.59 0.54
N VAL A 146 -3.95 -7.57 0.05
CA VAL A 146 -4.91 -6.48 0.30
C VAL A 146 -5.10 -6.24 1.80
N VAL A 147 -5.34 -7.30 2.56
CA VAL A 147 -5.51 -7.19 4.02
C VAL A 147 -4.25 -6.64 4.70
N LYS A 148 -3.05 -7.08 4.29
CA LYS A 148 -1.80 -6.54 4.83
C LYS A 148 -1.66 -5.03 4.59
N GLU A 149 -1.97 -4.57 3.37
CA GLU A 149 -1.90 -3.14 3.03
C GLU A 149 -2.90 -2.33 3.88
N ILE A 150 -4.15 -2.79 3.99
CA ILE A 150 -5.17 -2.13 4.80
C ILE A 150 -4.76 -2.05 6.27
N VAL A 151 -4.26 -3.15 6.84
CA VAL A 151 -3.82 -3.22 8.24
C VAL A 151 -2.64 -2.27 8.48
N SER A 152 -1.70 -2.19 7.55
CA SER A 152 -0.56 -1.27 7.63
C SER A 152 -1.02 0.19 7.69
N VAL A 153 -1.94 0.59 6.80
CA VAL A 153 -2.50 1.95 6.79
C VAL A 153 -3.31 2.22 8.06
N PHE A 154 -4.13 1.27 8.50
CA PHE A 154 -4.93 1.39 9.72
C PHE A 154 -4.07 1.62 10.96
N HIS A 155 -2.96 0.90 11.10
CA HIS A 155 -2.00 1.11 12.18
C HIS A 155 -1.34 2.50 12.11
N THR A 156 -1.06 2.98 10.90
CA THR A 156 -0.48 4.30 10.68
C THR A 156 -1.43 5.40 11.15
N ILE A 157 -2.69 5.33 10.75
CA ILE A 157 -3.72 6.32 11.09
C ILE A 157 -3.99 6.35 12.59
N ASN A 158 -4.10 5.17 13.22
CA ASN A 158 -4.35 5.06 14.66
C ASN A 158 -3.11 5.31 15.53
N LYS A 159 -2.00 5.78 14.93
CA LYS A 159 -0.74 6.10 15.65
C LYS A 159 -0.18 4.94 16.47
N THR A 160 -0.47 3.70 16.08
CA THR A 160 0.07 2.49 16.71
C THR A 160 1.46 2.11 16.17
N ASN A 161 2.01 2.93 15.29
CA ASN A 161 3.32 2.74 14.69
C ASN A 161 4.44 2.84 15.72
N LYS A 162 5.51 2.09 15.49
CA LYS A 162 6.74 2.21 16.27
C LYS A 162 7.31 3.61 16.10
N LYS A 163 7.67 4.24 17.22
CA LYS A 163 8.18 5.62 17.25
C LYS A 163 9.70 5.69 17.24
N VAL A 164 10.36 4.57 17.50
CA VAL A 164 11.81 4.49 17.59
C VAL A 164 12.28 3.30 16.77
N LEU A 165 13.27 3.51 15.92
CA LEU A 165 14.03 2.48 15.22
C LEU A 165 15.42 2.40 15.88
N VAL A 166 15.73 1.25 16.47
CA VAL A 166 17.03 0.98 17.08
C VAL A 166 17.88 0.25 16.05
N LEU A 167 19.05 0.80 15.76
CA LEU A 167 19.98 0.31 14.72
C LEU A 167 21.19 -0.31 15.39
N ASP A 168 21.59 -1.47 14.90
CA ASP A 168 22.96 -1.95 15.03
C ASP A 168 23.80 -1.37 13.89
N LEU A 169 25.12 -1.35 14.02
CA LEU A 169 26.01 -0.68 13.09
C LEU A 169 26.72 -1.65 12.13
N ASP A 170 27.68 -2.43 12.64
CA ASP A 170 28.54 -3.31 11.85
C ASP A 170 27.75 -4.40 11.12
N ASN A 171 27.99 -4.58 9.83
CA ASN A 171 27.27 -5.51 8.96
C ASN A 171 25.73 -5.29 8.91
N THR A 172 25.25 -4.16 9.43
CA THR A 172 23.84 -3.76 9.41
C THR A 172 23.62 -2.51 8.57
N ILE A 173 24.28 -1.38 8.90
CA ILE A 173 24.17 -0.14 8.13
C ILE A 173 25.42 0.13 7.27
N TRP A 174 26.47 -0.62 7.44
CA TRP A 174 27.64 -0.76 6.55
C TRP A 174 28.16 -2.18 6.60
N GLY A 175 28.91 -2.58 5.59
CA GLY A 175 29.60 -3.87 5.60
C GLY A 175 30.97 -3.78 6.25
N GLY A 176 31.30 -4.77 7.05
CA GLY A 176 32.55 -4.81 7.82
C GLY A 176 32.39 -4.34 9.26
N ILE A 177 33.52 -4.32 9.98
CA ILE A 177 33.63 -3.93 11.39
C ILE A 177 34.47 -2.68 11.46
N VAL A 178 33.87 -1.55 11.85
CA VAL A 178 34.53 -0.24 11.78
C VAL A 178 35.80 -0.17 12.67
N GLY A 179 35.84 -0.90 13.79
CA GLY A 179 37.01 -0.98 14.66
C GLY A 179 38.22 -1.71 14.02
N GLU A 180 37.98 -2.59 13.06
CA GLU A 180 39.00 -3.35 12.34
C GLU A 180 39.31 -2.73 10.96
N ASP A 181 38.26 -2.43 10.18
CA ASP A 181 38.35 -1.99 8.79
C ASP A 181 38.54 -0.47 8.67
N GLY A 182 38.25 0.28 9.71
CA GLY A 182 38.35 1.74 9.72
C GLY A 182 37.54 2.40 8.62
N ASP A 183 38.20 3.17 7.74
CA ASP A 183 37.54 3.84 6.61
C ASP A 183 37.32 2.92 5.38
N ASN A 184 37.70 1.65 5.46
CA ASN A 184 37.46 0.66 4.42
C ASN A 184 36.12 -0.07 4.58
N ILE A 185 35.26 0.32 5.52
CA ILE A 185 33.91 -0.18 5.62
C ILE A 185 33.15 -0.03 4.31
N GLN A 186 32.27 -0.98 4.00
CA GLN A 186 31.58 -1.03 2.72
C GLN A 186 30.34 -0.15 2.73
N ILE A 187 30.49 1.08 2.23
CA ILE A 187 29.40 2.00 1.89
C ILE A 187 29.76 2.64 0.57
N SER A 188 29.02 2.38 -0.49
CA SER A 188 29.31 2.93 -1.80
C SER A 188 28.09 2.94 -2.71
N ASN A 189 28.16 3.64 -3.83
CA ASN A 189 27.12 3.65 -4.84
C ASN A 189 27.19 2.45 -5.81
N GLU A 190 28.22 1.61 -5.68
CA GLU A 190 28.47 0.46 -6.55
C GLU A 190 28.91 -0.77 -5.74
N GLY A 191 28.84 -1.95 -6.37
CA GLY A 191 29.24 -3.22 -5.75
C GLY A 191 28.44 -3.57 -4.51
N THR A 192 29.07 -4.28 -3.57
CA THR A 192 28.43 -4.74 -2.32
C THR A 192 28.07 -3.60 -1.39
N GLY A 193 28.81 -2.49 -1.40
CA GLY A 193 28.54 -1.31 -0.59
C GLY A 193 27.24 -0.59 -0.96
N LYS A 194 26.72 -0.80 -2.18
CA LYS A 194 25.45 -0.21 -2.64
C LYS A 194 24.25 -0.66 -1.80
N ILE A 195 24.23 -1.92 -1.39
CA ILE A 195 23.14 -2.46 -0.56
C ILE A 195 23.02 -1.65 0.75
N TYR A 196 24.16 -1.34 1.38
CA TYR A 196 24.19 -0.56 2.61
C TYR A 196 23.79 0.91 2.38
N SER A 197 24.18 1.50 1.28
CA SER A 197 23.72 2.86 0.92
C SER A 197 22.21 2.90 0.73
N GLU A 198 21.61 1.90 0.09
CA GLU A 198 20.15 1.80 -0.08
C GLU A 198 19.44 1.58 1.27
N ILE A 199 20.02 0.76 2.17
CA ILE A 199 19.49 0.58 3.53
C ILE A 199 19.51 1.92 4.28
N GLN A 200 20.63 2.66 4.25
CA GLN A 200 20.72 3.97 4.90
C GLN A 200 19.74 4.98 4.31
N GLN A 201 19.51 4.96 3.00
CA GLN A 201 18.51 5.82 2.37
C GLN A 201 17.09 5.52 2.87
N ASN A 202 16.75 4.23 3.03
CA ASN A 202 15.47 3.83 3.60
C ASN A 202 15.33 4.22 5.08
N ILE A 203 16.39 4.09 5.87
CA ILE A 203 16.43 4.52 7.27
C ILE A 203 16.22 6.04 7.36
N LYS A 204 16.89 6.81 6.51
CA LYS A 204 16.70 8.26 6.42
C LYS A 204 15.26 8.62 6.09
N TYR A 205 14.66 7.95 5.10
CA TYR A 205 13.25 8.13 4.78
C TYR A 205 12.34 7.88 6.00
N VAL A 206 12.58 6.80 6.76
CA VAL A 206 11.83 6.49 7.97
C VAL A 206 12.02 7.58 9.03
N LYS A 207 13.25 8.10 9.23
CA LYS A 207 13.54 9.26 10.10
C LYS A 207 12.70 10.48 9.68
N ASP A 208 12.69 10.79 8.40
CA ASP A 208 11.99 11.96 7.84
C ASP A 208 10.46 11.87 8.01
N THR A 209 9.91 10.65 8.18
CA THR A 209 8.50 10.44 8.57
C THR A 209 8.22 10.63 10.07
N GLY A 210 9.23 11.01 10.87
CA GLY A 210 9.08 11.32 12.28
C GLY A 210 9.43 10.18 13.25
N VAL A 211 10.04 9.10 12.77
CA VAL A 211 10.55 8.02 13.60
C VAL A 211 11.92 8.41 14.16
N LEU A 212 12.09 8.30 15.48
CA LEU A 212 13.37 8.53 16.13
C LEU A 212 14.35 7.39 15.82
N LEU A 213 15.59 7.74 15.52
CA LEU A 213 16.67 6.75 15.38
C LEU A 213 17.44 6.65 16.68
N ALA A 214 17.75 5.46 17.10
CA ALA A 214 18.66 5.15 18.21
C ALA A 214 19.68 4.11 17.75
N ILE A 215 20.85 4.12 18.35
CA ILE A 215 21.92 3.17 18.06
C ILE A 215 22.11 2.26 19.27
N ASN A 216 22.21 0.97 19.02
CA ASN A 216 22.62 -0.03 19.98
C ASN A 216 23.67 -0.94 19.35
N SER A 217 24.92 -0.67 19.60
CA SER A 217 26.05 -1.37 18.97
C SER A 217 27.09 -1.78 20.02
N LYS A 218 27.88 -2.79 19.68
CA LYS A 218 29.04 -3.23 20.47
C LYS A 218 30.26 -2.34 20.29
N ASN A 219 30.25 -1.43 19.31
CA ASN A 219 31.36 -0.52 19.04
C ASN A 219 31.58 0.47 20.19
N ASN A 220 32.83 0.85 20.40
CA ASN A 220 33.11 2.01 21.23
C ASN A 220 32.59 3.28 20.54
N TYR A 221 32.41 4.34 21.31
CA TYR A 221 31.81 5.59 20.83
C TYR A 221 32.57 6.19 19.63
N ASN A 222 33.92 6.19 19.69
CA ASN A 222 34.75 6.81 18.66
C ASN A 222 34.64 6.08 17.32
N ASP A 223 34.62 4.74 17.35
CA ASP A 223 34.47 3.94 16.15
C ASP A 223 33.06 4.06 15.56
N ALA A 224 32.04 4.08 16.42
CA ALA A 224 30.66 4.33 15.97
C ALA A 224 30.52 5.68 15.23
N ILE A 225 31.06 6.74 15.81
CA ILE A 225 31.07 8.08 15.20
C ILE A 225 31.90 8.13 13.91
N ARG A 226 33.04 7.43 13.88
CA ARG A 226 33.87 7.31 12.68
C ARG A 226 33.08 6.68 11.51
N GLY A 227 32.38 5.58 11.77
CA GLY A 227 31.56 4.93 10.74
C GLY A 227 30.40 5.81 10.27
N LEU A 228 29.70 6.48 11.19
CA LEU A 228 28.62 7.41 10.83
C LEU A 228 29.13 8.60 10.01
N ASN A 229 30.31 9.14 10.31
CA ASN A 229 30.94 10.24 9.58
C ASN A 229 31.72 9.80 8.34
N HIS A 230 31.64 8.52 7.96
CA HIS A 230 32.28 8.06 6.73
C HIS A 230 31.77 8.87 5.53
N LYS A 231 32.68 9.23 4.59
CA LYS A 231 32.39 10.09 3.43
C LYS A 231 31.20 9.70 2.56
N ASN A 232 30.85 8.42 2.56
CA ASN A 232 29.71 7.87 1.81
C ASN A 232 28.49 7.59 2.72
N SER A 233 28.56 7.90 4.01
CA SER A 233 27.42 7.73 4.93
C SER A 233 26.32 8.74 4.64
N ILE A 234 25.07 8.29 4.69
CA ILE A 234 23.87 9.11 4.47
C ILE A 234 23.21 9.47 5.82
N LEU A 235 23.59 8.79 6.88
CA LEU A 235 23.00 8.93 8.24
C LEU A 235 23.78 9.85 9.17
N ASN A 236 24.65 10.67 8.64
CA ASN A 236 25.41 11.66 9.39
C ASN A 236 24.54 12.83 9.92
#